data_7b149525b97307eb313791743e7d7d64
#
_entry.id   7b149525b97307eb313791743e7d7d64
#
_cell.length_a   1.000
_cell.length_b   1.000
_cell.length_c   1.000
_cell.angle_alpha   90.00
_cell.angle_beta   90.00
_cell.angle_gamma   90.00
#
_symmetry.space_group_name_H-M   'P 1'
#
loop_
_entity.id
_entity.type
_entity.pdbx_description
1 polymer ?
#
loop_
_entity_poly.entity_id
_entity_poly.type
_entity_poly.pdbx_seq_one_letter_code
_entity_poly.pdbx_strand_id
1 'polypeptide(L)'
;NEEAVGNAIRKSGIPREEFFVTSKVWISNSGEEQAYKSILESLEKLQMDYIDLMLIHQPFGDYYGTYRAMERAYKEGKLKAIGVSNFYPDRFIDIANFVEIPPMVNQVETHVFQQQKKAHEVMKGYNCIHESWGPFAEGRKDFFNNETLVEIGKKYNKTSAQVALRYLIQNDVVVIPKTVHKDRMIQNFD
;
A
#
# COMPACT_ATOMS: atom_id res chain seq x y z
N ASN A 1 -8.66 7.19 11.25
CA ASN A 1 -8.16 6.10 12.11
C ASN A 1 -6.69 6.24 12.54
N GLU A 2 -5.96 7.27 12.09
CA GLU A 2 -4.53 7.48 12.39
C GLU A 2 -4.27 7.60 13.90
N GLU A 3 -5.10 8.34 14.66
CA GLU A 3 -5.00 8.42 16.12
C GLU A 3 -5.10 7.04 16.79
N ALA A 4 -6.04 6.19 16.30
CA ALA A 4 -6.20 4.84 16.84
C ALA A 4 -4.98 3.96 16.55
N VAL A 5 -4.38 4.09 15.36
CA VAL A 5 -3.15 3.38 14.97
C VAL A 5 -1.98 3.84 15.83
N GLY A 6 -1.76 5.15 15.96
CA GLY A 6 -0.70 5.70 16.83
C GLY A 6 -0.83 5.25 18.28
N ASN A 7 -2.07 5.28 18.82
CA ASN A 7 -2.35 4.77 20.14
C ASN A 7 -2.05 3.28 20.31
N ALA A 8 -2.41 2.46 19.31
CA ALA A 8 -2.19 1.02 19.35
C ALA A 8 -0.67 0.70 19.33
N ILE A 9 0.09 1.36 18.47
CA ILE A 9 1.54 1.17 18.37
C ILE A 9 2.22 1.53 19.70
N ARG A 10 1.91 2.68 20.29
CA ARG A 10 2.47 3.07 21.61
C ARG A 10 2.11 2.10 22.72
N LYS A 11 0.86 1.61 22.73
CA LYS A 11 0.40 0.65 23.75
C LYS A 11 0.95 -0.76 23.57
N SER A 12 1.47 -1.10 22.40
CA SER A 12 2.02 -2.44 22.13
C SER A 12 3.30 -2.73 22.92
N GLY A 13 4.06 -1.70 23.30
CA GLY A 13 5.39 -1.85 23.89
C GLY A 13 6.48 -2.31 22.91
N ILE A 14 6.14 -2.45 21.62
CA ILE A 14 7.07 -2.81 20.57
C ILE A 14 7.78 -1.53 20.08
N PRO A 15 9.10 -1.52 19.86
CA PRO A 15 9.82 -0.35 19.36
C PRO A 15 9.22 0.17 18.04
N ARG A 16 9.20 1.51 17.88
CA ARG A 16 8.60 2.17 16.69
C ARG A 16 9.21 1.69 15.37
N GLU A 17 10.49 1.42 15.35
CA GLU A 17 11.26 0.97 14.20
C GLU A 17 10.89 -0.44 13.71
N GLU A 18 10.22 -1.22 14.54
CA GLU A 18 9.69 -2.54 14.16
C GLU A 18 8.36 -2.46 13.39
N PHE A 19 7.77 -1.26 13.31
CA PHE A 19 6.54 -1.02 12.55
C PHE A 19 6.83 -0.31 11.23
N PHE A 20 6.23 -0.81 10.15
CA PHE A 20 6.17 -0.11 8.88
C PHE A 20 4.79 0.54 8.73
N VAL A 21 4.73 1.84 8.95
CA VAL A 21 3.48 2.62 8.96
C VAL A 21 3.27 3.28 7.61
N THR A 22 2.14 2.99 6.97
CA THR A 22 1.73 3.62 5.71
C THR A 22 0.52 4.52 5.92
N SER A 23 0.56 5.73 5.38
CA SER A 23 -0.60 6.61 5.25
C SER A 23 -0.74 7.13 3.81
N LYS A 24 -1.81 7.87 3.54
CA LYS A 24 -2.12 8.35 2.19
C LYS A 24 -2.64 9.78 2.23
N VAL A 25 -2.21 10.59 1.26
CA VAL A 25 -2.79 11.90 0.99
C VAL A 25 -4.09 11.72 0.21
N TRP A 26 -5.22 12.16 0.79
CA TRP A 26 -6.52 12.05 0.15
C TRP A 26 -6.75 13.17 -0.88
N ILE A 27 -7.63 12.94 -1.84
CA ILE A 27 -7.92 13.85 -2.98
C ILE A 27 -8.25 15.28 -2.54
N SER A 28 -9.00 15.47 -1.44
CA SER A 28 -9.34 16.79 -0.93
C SER A 28 -8.14 17.62 -0.47
N ASN A 29 -7.00 16.97 -0.25
CA ASN A 29 -5.73 17.58 0.15
C ASN A 29 -4.74 17.66 -1.03
N SER A 30 -5.24 17.61 -2.26
CA SER A 30 -4.43 17.71 -3.47
C SER A 30 -3.78 19.07 -3.62
N GLY A 31 -2.57 19.11 -4.17
CA GLY A 31 -1.75 20.34 -4.31
C GLY A 31 -0.69 20.47 -3.23
N GLU A 32 0.37 21.24 -3.52
CA GLU A 32 1.61 21.22 -2.73
C GLU A 32 1.39 21.65 -1.27
N GLU A 33 0.80 22.82 -1.04
CA GLU A 33 0.60 23.35 0.31
C GLU A 33 -0.41 22.52 1.12
N GLN A 34 -1.51 22.13 0.47
CA GLN A 34 -2.55 21.33 1.13
C GLN A 34 -2.02 19.95 1.52
N ALA A 35 -1.31 19.28 0.62
CA ALA A 35 -0.72 17.97 0.87
C ALA A 35 0.35 18.04 1.97
N TYR A 36 1.22 19.04 1.93
CA TYR A 36 2.22 19.19 2.98
C TYR A 36 1.58 19.38 4.37
N LYS A 37 0.56 20.24 4.45
CA LYS A 37 -0.21 20.41 5.69
C LYS A 37 -0.84 19.09 6.16
N SER A 38 -1.46 18.33 5.26
CA SER A 38 -2.08 17.06 5.62
C SER A 38 -1.07 15.99 6.07
N ILE A 39 0.17 16.02 5.57
CA ILE A 39 1.26 15.15 6.03
C ILE A 39 1.62 15.49 7.48
N LEU A 40 1.73 16.78 7.82
CA LEU A 40 2.00 17.20 9.20
C LEU A 40 0.87 16.82 10.14
N GLU A 41 -0.39 16.99 9.72
CA GLU A 41 -1.56 16.55 10.49
C GLU A 41 -1.58 15.02 10.71
N SER A 42 -1.16 14.23 9.72
CA SER A 42 -1.04 12.77 9.85
C SER A 42 0.02 12.39 10.89
N LEU A 43 1.18 13.05 10.88
CA LEU A 43 2.24 12.85 11.89
C LEU A 43 1.75 13.19 13.30
N GLU A 44 1.02 14.31 13.45
CA GLU A 44 0.43 14.72 14.73
C GLU A 44 -0.59 13.70 15.22
N LYS A 45 -1.54 13.25 14.37
CA LYS A 45 -2.55 12.24 14.73
C LYS A 45 -1.93 10.90 15.10
N LEU A 46 -0.93 10.46 14.35
CA LEU A 46 -0.17 9.24 14.64
C LEU A 46 0.72 9.41 15.88
N GLN A 47 1.05 10.66 16.25
CA GLN A 47 2.03 11.01 17.30
C GLN A 47 3.40 10.34 17.03
N MET A 48 3.91 10.54 15.81
CA MET A 48 5.15 9.98 15.31
C MET A 48 6.01 11.07 14.67
N ASP A 49 7.34 10.91 14.77
CA ASP A 49 8.30 11.82 14.13
C ASP A 49 8.42 11.56 12.62
N TYR A 50 8.12 10.35 12.18
CA TYR A 50 8.16 9.97 10.77
C TYR A 50 7.08 8.93 10.42
N ILE A 51 6.71 8.87 9.13
CA ILE A 51 5.89 7.82 8.50
C ILE A 51 6.79 7.03 7.56
N ASP A 52 6.70 5.70 7.55
CA ASP A 52 7.57 4.86 6.73
C ASP A 52 7.23 4.99 5.23
N LEU A 53 5.95 5.04 4.89
CA LEU A 53 5.50 5.21 3.50
C LEU A 53 4.31 6.16 3.42
N MET A 54 4.41 7.18 2.58
CA MET A 54 3.29 8.04 2.21
C MET A 54 2.94 7.82 0.74
N LEU A 55 1.65 7.64 0.45
CA LEU A 55 1.15 7.44 -0.90
C LEU A 55 0.18 8.56 -1.32
N ILE A 56 0.20 8.95 -2.58
CA ILE A 56 -0.96 9.61 -3.18
C ILE A 56 -2.07 8.57 -3.29
N HIS A 57 -3.25 8.81 -2.69
CA HIS A 57 -4.31 7.80 -2.62
C HIS A 57 -4.95 7.52 -3.98
N GLN A 58 -5.15 8.56 -4.80
CA GLN A 58 -5.81 8.48 -6.12
C GLN A 58 -5.16 9.47 -7.10
N PRO A 59 -5.10 9.13 -8.40
CA PRO A 59 -4.49 9.97 -9.43
C PRO A 59 -5.41 11.10 -9.92
N PHE A 60 -5.93 11.91 -8.98
CA PHE A 60 -6.86 13.00 -9.28
C PHE A 60 -6.38 14.34 -8.71
N GLY A 61 -6.82 15.43 -9.32
CA GLY A 61 -6.43 16.78 -8.92
C GLY A 61 -4.98 17.09 -9.28
N ASP A 62 -4.37 18.01 -8.53
CA ASP A 62 -2.95 18.35 -8.67
C ASP A 62 -2.05 17.31 -7.96
N TYR A 63 -1.97 16.11 -8.52
CA TYR A 63 -1.11 15.07 -7.95
C TYR A 63 0.39 15.37 -8.10
N TYR A 64 0.81 16.21 -9.05
CA TYR A 64 2.18 16.67 -9.14
C TYR A 64 2.56 17.60 -7.98
N GLY A 65 1.70 18.58 -7.65
CA GLY A 65 1.90 19.41 -6.46
C GLY A 65 1.88 18.58 -5.18
N THR A 66 0.96 17.61 -5.08
CA THR A 66 0.92 16.67 -3.97
C THR A 66 2.24 15.89 -3.85
N TYR A 67 2.78 15.41 -4.97
CA TYR A 67 4.03 14.66 -4.97
C TYR A 67 5.23 15.52 -4.56
N ARG A 68 5.31 16.80 -5.01
CA ARG A 68 6.34 17.74 -4.55
C ARG A 68 6.31 17.98 -3.04
N ALA A 69 5.12 18.05 -2.44
CA ALA A 69 4.98 18.10 -0.99
C ALA A 69 5.55 16.86 -0.30
N MET A 70 5.33 15.67 -0.88
CA MET A 70 5.88 14.42 -0.37
C MET A 70 7.40 14.36 -0.53
N GLU A 71 7.96 14.81 -1.66
CA GLU A 71 9.41 14.93 -1.87
C GLU A 71 10.05 15.86 -0.84
N ARG A 72 9.41 17.01 -0.55
CA ARG A 72 9.84 17.93 0.50
C ARG A 72 9.86 17.25 1.87
N ALA A 73 8.77 16.60 2.27
CA ALA A 73 8.67 15.91 3.55
C ALA A 73 9.66 14.72 3.66
N TYR A 74 9.94 14.03 2.54
CA TYR A 74 10.97 13.00 2.46
C TYR A 74 12.37 13.58 2.71
N LYS A 75 12.75 14.67 2.05
CA LYS A 75 14.03 15.36 2.24
C LYS A 75 14.21 15.88 3.68
N GLU A 76 13.10 16.27 4.33
CA GLU A 76 13.08 16.69 5.72
C GLU A 76 13.13 15.51 6.72
N GLY A 77 13.13 14.26 6.25
CA GLY A 77 13.17 13.05 7.08
C GLY A 77 11.84 12.67 7.74
N LYS A 78 10.75 13.39 7.41
CA LYS A 78 9.39 13.12 7.91
C LYS A 78 8.76 11.89 7.26
N LEU A 79 9.18 11.54 6.05
CA LEU A 79 8.79 10.36 5.32
C LEU A 79 10.04 9.53 5.00
N LYS A 80 9.97 8.19 5.13
CA LYS A 80 11.08 7.30 4.79
C LYS A 80 10.99 6.76 3.37
N ALA A 81 9.78 6.68 2.83
CA ALA A 81 9.50 6.34 1.44
C ALA A 81 8.27 7.10 0.94
N ILE A 82 8.23 7.34 -0.37
CA ILE A 82 7.11 7.99 -1.04
C ILE A 82 6.68 7.20 -2.27
N GLY A 83 5.40 7.22 -2.56
CA GLY A 83 4.85 6.48 -3.68
C GLY A 83 3.45 6.93 -4.05
N VAL A 84 2.79 6.11 -4.86
CA VAL A 84 1.48 6.41 -5.41
C VAL A 84 0.53 5.23 -5.24
N SER A 85 -0.76 5.46 -5.42
CA SER A 85 -1.77 4.40 -5.43
C SER A 85 -2.76 4.64 -6.57
N ASN A 86 -3.14 3.54 -7.25
CA ASN A 86 -4.04 3.55 -8.39
C ASN A 86 -3.49 4.30 -9.64
N PHE A 87 -2.18 4.45 -9.74
CA PHE A 87 -1.53 4.95 -10.94
C PHE A 87 -1.30 3.78 -11.91
N TYR A 88 -2.16 3.65 -12.89
CA TYR A 88 -2.01 2.66 -13.96
C TYR A 88 -0.90 3.09 -14.94
N PRO A 89 -0.44 2.21 -15.85
CA PRO A 89 0.82 2.39 -16.58
C PRO A 89 1.02 3.76 -17.21
N ASP A 90 -0.01 4.35 -17.81
CA ASP A 90 0.04 5.67 -18.46
C ASP A 90 0.38 6.79 -17.46
N ARG A 91 -0.35 6.88 -16.36
CA ARG A 91 -0.13 7.87 -15.31
C ARG A 91 1.10 7.58 -14.45
N PHE A 92 1.42 6.28 -14.29
CA PHE A 92 2.62 5.91 -13.54
C PHE A 92 3.89 6.30 -14.31
N ILE A 93 3.96 6.01 -15.61
CA ILE A 93 5.10 6.39 -16.47
C ILE A 93 5.23 7.92 -16.51
N ASP A 94 4.12 8.63 -16.62
CA ASP A 94 4.10 10.09 -16.63
C ASP A 94 4.74 10.65 -15.36
N ILE A 95 4.22 10.34 -14.18
CA ILE A 95 4.77 10.86 -12.93
C ILE A 95 6.20 10.41 -12.70
N ALA A 96 6.53 9.15 -12.95
CA ALA A 96 7.86 8.59 -12.69
C ALA A 96 8.99 9.26 -13.50
N ASN A 97 8.66 9.84 -14.67
CA ASN A 97 9.64 10.53 -15.52
C ASN A 97 9.75 12.04 -15.22
N PHE A 98 8.78 12.65 -14.56
CA PHE A 98 8.71 14.11 -14.39
C PHE A 98 8.78 14.58 -12.93
N VAL A 99 9.08 13.69 -11.98
CA VAL A 99 9.38 14.03 -10.58
C VAL A 99 10.86 13.86 -10.29
N GLU A 100 11.35 14.48 -9.21
CA GLU A 100 12.75 14.39 -8.82
C GLU A 100 13.08 13.01 -8.22
N ILE A 101 12.18 12.48 -7.39
CA ILE A 101 12.31 11.19 -6.72
C ILE A 101 11.22 10.26 -7.27
N PRO A 102 11.53 9.29 -8.14
CA PRO A 102 10.53 8.38 -8.69
C PRO A 102 9.76 7.63 -7.58
N PRO A 103 8.46 7.29 -7.81
CA PRO A 103 7.68 6.52 -6.86
C PRO A 103 8.34 5.21 -6.47
N MET A 104 8.57 5.00 -5.17
CA MET A 104 9.19 3.78 -4.63
C MET A 104 8.19 2.64 -4.54
N VAL A 105 6.90 2.95 -4.40
CA VAL A 105 5.79 2.00 -4.32
C VAL A 105 4.64 2.50 -5.18
N ASN A 106 3.97 1.60 -5.88
CA ASN A 106 2.66 1.85 -6.46
C ASN A 106 1.68 0.77 -5.97
N GLN A 107 0.68 1.20 -5.18
CA GLN A 107 -0.34 0.32 -4.62
C GLN A 107 -1.57 0.29 -5.52
N VAL A 108 -1.84 -0.84 -6.17
CA VAL A 108 -2.97 -1.02 -7.09
C VAL A 108 -3.81 -2.24 -6.73
N GLU A 109 -5.09 -2.28 -7.14
CA GLU A 109 -5.92 -3.47 -6.97
C GLU A 109 -5.29 -4.66 -7.67
N THR A 110 -4.87 -5.66 -6.87
CA THR A 110 -4.21 -6.83 -7.42
C THR A 110 -4.61 -8.09 -6.65
N HIS A 111 -5.10 -9.08 -7.37
CA HIS A 111 -5.52 -10.37 -6.83
C HIS A 111 -5.55 -11.42 -7.96
N VAL A 112 -5.84 -12.67 -7.65
CA VAL A 112 -5.82 -13.78 -8.62
C VAL A 112 -6.71 -13.55 -9.85
N PHE A 113 -7.78 -12.75 -9.73
CA PHE A 113 -8.67 -12.41 -10.85
C PHE A 113 -8.26 -11.13 -11.59
N GLN A 114 -7.34 -10.35 -11.03
CA GLN A 114 -6.82 -9.10 -11.61
C GLN A 114 -5.33 -8.99 -11.30
N GLN A 115 -4.53 -9.66 -12.09
CA GLN A 115 -3.11 -9.92 -11.80
C GLN A 115 -2.18 -8.73 -12.10
N GLN A 116 -2.66 -7.71 -12.81
CA GLN A 116 -1.90 -6.49 -13.15
C GLN A 116 -0.50 -6.74 -13.79
N LYS A 117 -0.35 -7.82 -14.56
CA LYS A 117 0.95 -8.24 -15.12
C LYS A 117 1.68 -7.10 -15.86
N LYS A 118 0.94 -6.39 -16.74
CA LYS A 118 1.53 -5.28 -17.50
C LYS A 118 1.95 -4.10 -16.59
N ALA A 119 1.14 -3.77 -15.60
CA ALA A 119 1.49 -2.73 -14.64
C ALA A 119 2.69 -3.14 -13.79
N HIS A 120 2.75 -4.41 -13.38
CA HIS A 120 3.88 -4.98 -12.65
C HIS A 120 5.20 -4.88 -13.46
N GLU A 121 5.18 -5.26 -14.74
CA GLU A 121 6.34 -5.15 -15.63
C GLU A 121 6.82 -3.70 -15.77
N VAL A 122 5.88 -2.76 -15.92
CA VAL A 122 6.20 -1.33 -16.00
C VAL A 122 6.83 -0.86 -14.68
N MET A 123 6.23 -1.14 -13.53
CA MET A 123 6.77 -0.78 -12.22
C MET A 123 8.17 -1.35 -11.99
N LYS A 124 8.38 -2.61 -12.37
CA LYS A 124 9.70 -3.27 -12.28
C LYS A 124 10.77 -2.55 -13.10
N GLY A 125 10.43 -2.03 -14.28
CA GLY A 125 11.33 -1.23 -15.11
C GLY A 125 11.79 0.09 -14.45
N TYR A 126 11.07 0.59 -13.46
CA TYR A 126 11.40 1.78 -12.68
C TYR A 126 11.91 1.47 -11.26
N ASN A 127 12.18 0.21 -10.93
CA ASN A 127 12.52 -0.25 -9.57
C ASN A 127 11.43 0.11 -8.53
N CYS A 128 10.18 0.21 -8.96
CA CYS A 128 9.03 0.53 -8.10
C CYS A 128 8.40 -0.76 -7.58
N ILE A 129 8.18 -0.82 -6.27
CA ILE A 129 7.54 -1.97 -5.62
C ILE A 129 6.05 -1.99 -5.96
N HIS A 130 5.57 -3.15 -6.40
CA HIS A 130 4.15 -3.40 -6.59
C HIS A 130 3.52 -3.84 -5.27
N GLU A 131 2.60 -3.05 -4.74
CA GLU A 131 1.81 -3.40 -3.56
C GLU A 131 0.34 -3.61 -3.94
N SER A 132 -0.26 -4.67 -3.38
CA SER A 132 -1.66 -5.05 -3.64
C SER A 132 -2.60 -4.48 -2.59
N TRP A 133 -3.57 -3.65 -2.99
CA TRP A 133 -4.78 -3.53 -2.19
C TRP A 133 -5.84 -4.52 -2.71
N GLY A 134 -6.75 -4.94 -1.82
CA GLY A 134 -7.81 -5.90 -2.14
C GLY A 134 -7.31 -7.30 -2.54
N PRO A 135 -6.30 -7.91 -1.86
CA PRO A 135 -5.70 -9.18 -2.27
C PRO A 135 -6.70 -10.35 -2.33
N PHE A 136 -7.87 -10.18 -1.70
CA PHE A 136 -8.99 -11.13 -1.72
C PHE A 136 -10.16 -10.68 -2.60
N ALA A 137 -9.95 -9.77 -3.58
CA ALA A 137 -10.99 -9.20 -4.42
C ALA A 137 -12.19 -8.63 -3.61
N GLU A 138 -11.94 -8.14 -2.39
CA GLU A 138 -12.95 -7.69 -1.43
C GLU A 138 -14.04 -8.74 -1.13
N GLY A 139 -13.73 -10.03 -1.28
CA GLY A 139 -14.67 -11.15 -1.13
C GLY A 139 -15.66 -11.32 -2.28
N ARG A 140 -15.50 -10.55 -3.37
CA ARG A 140 -16.37 -10.64 -4.55
C ARG A 140 -16.12 -11.94 -5.31
N LYS A 141 -17.05 -12.30 -6.22
CA LYS A 141 -16.95 -13.45 -7.13
C LYS A 141 -16.75 -14.78 -6.40
N ASP A 142 -17.37 -14.92 -5.23
CA ASP A 142 -17.24 -16.12 -4.40
C ASP A 142 -15.79 -16.54 -4.17
N PHE A 143 -14.93 -15.55 -3.93
CA PHE A 143 -13.47 -15.68 -3.86
C PHE A 143 -13.00 -16.84 -2.97
N PHE A 144 -13.56 -16.94 -1.76
CA PHE A 144 -13.10 -17.90 -0.76
C PHE A 144 -13.53 -19.34 -1.06
N ASN A 145 -14.55 -19.54 -1.91
CA ASN A 145 -15.04 -20.85 -2.36
C ASN A 145 -14.59 -21.16 -3.79
N ASN A 146 -13.72 -20.36 -4.39
CA ASN A 146 -13.23 -20.61 -5.73
C ASN A 146 -12.57 -22.02 -5.81
N GLU A 147 -13.09 -22.86 -6.69
CA GLU A 147 -12.70 -24.27 -6.79
C GLU A 147 -11.18 -24.46 -6.93
N THR A 148 -10.55 -23.70 -7.82
CA THR A 148 -9.10 -23.78 -8.07
C THR A 148 -8.29 -23.42 -6.80
N LEU A 149 -8.66 -22.36 -6.09
CA LEU A 149 -7.97 -21.97 -4.86
C LEU A 149 -8.19 -23.00 -3.75
N VAL A 150 -9.40 -23.53 -3.63
CA VAL A 150 -9.75 -24.60 -2.67
C VAL A 150 -8.99 -25.89 -2.96
N GLU A 151 -8.93 -26.33 -4.22
CA GLU A 151 -8.20 -27.53 -4.63
C GLU A 151 -6.70 -27.42 -4.36
N ILE A 152 -6.09 -26.26 -4.68
CA ILE A 152 -4.68 -25.99 -4.36
C ILE A 152 -4.51 -26.00 -2.84
N GLY A 153 -5.38 -25.33 -2.10
CA GLY A 153 -5.32 -25.27 -0.64
C GLY A 153 -5.36 -26.66 0.01
N LYS A 154 -6.23 -27.56 -0.45
CA LYS A 154 -6.29 -28.95 0.04
C LYS A 154 -4.96 -29.68 -0.08
N LYS A 155 -4.19 -29.48 -1.15
CA LYS A 155 -2.89 -30.13 -1.36
C LYS A 155 -1.84 -29.71 -0.33
N TYR A 156 -1.95 -28.51 0.22
CA TYR A 156 -0.97 -27.93 1.14
C TYR A 156 -1.52 -27.68 2.54
N ASN A 157 -2.75 -28.14 2.83
CA ASN A 157 -3.45 -27.89 4.09
C ASN A 157 -3.55 -26.37 4.39
N LYS A 158 -3.85 -25.58 3.37
CA LYS A 158 -4.01 -24.13 3.43
C LYS A 158 -5.40 -23.69 2.95
N THR A 159 -5.83 -22.53 3.43
CA THR A 159 -7.08 -21.90 2.97
C THR A 159 -6.91 -21.25 1.60
N SER A 160 -8.01 -21.01 0.88
CA SER A 160 -8.00 -20.25 -0.37
C SER A 160 -7.38 -18.85 -0.20
N ALA A 161 -7.56 -18.21 0.97
CA ALA A 161 -6.93 -16.93 1.29
C ALA A 161 -5.41 -17.05 1.34
N GLN A 162 -4.87 -18.03 2.05
CA GLN A 162 -3.42 -18.28 2.11
C GLN A 162 -2.83 -18.63 0.73
N VAL A 163 -3.54 -19.42 -0.08
CA VAL A 163 -3.13 -19.69 -1.48
C VAL A 163 -3.04 -18.41 -2.30
N ALA A 164 -4.03 -17.53 -2.18
CA ALA A 164 -4.04 -16.28 -2.93
C ALA A 164 -2.93 -15.32 -2.48
N LEU A 165 -2.68 -15.20 -1.17
CA LEU A 165 -1.56 -14.39 -0.66
C LEU A 165 -0.22 -14.95 -1.15
N ARG A 166 -0.04 -16.27 -1.06
CA ARG A 166 1.18 -16.94 -1.53
C ARG A 166 1.42 -16.74 -3.02
N TYR A 167 0.36 -16.80 -3.82
CA TYR A 167 0.43 -16.51 -5.26
C TYR A 167 0.97 -15.10 -5.52
N LEU A 168 0.45 -14.08 -4.83
CA LEU A 168 0.91 -12.70 -5.00
C LEU A 168 2.37 -12.54 -4.57
N ILE A 169 2.74 -13.05 -3.40
CA ILE A 169 4.12 -12.99 -2.88
C ILE A 169 5.11 -13.68 -3.83
N GLN A 170 4.76 -14.83 -4.41
CA GLN A 170 5.60 -15.53 -5.39
C GLN A 170 5.75 -14.78 -6.72
N ASN A 171 4.93 -13.78 -6.96
CA ASN A 171 5.01 -12.89 -8.11
C ASN A 171 5.56 -11.50 -7.73
N ASP A 172 6.34 -11.41 -6.64
CA ASP A 172 6.99 -10.18 -6.16
C ASP A 172 6.00 -9.03 -5.87
N VAL A 173 4.78 -9.37 -5.42
CA VAL A 173 3.76 -8.39 -5.01
C VAL A 173 3.63 -8.37 -3.50
N VAL A 174 3.82 -7.20 -2.90
CA VAL A 174 3.58 -6.98 -1.47
C VAL A 174 2.08 -7.03 -1.19
N VAL A 175 1.68 -7.71 -0.12
CA VAL A 175 0.26 -7.88 0.25
C VAL A 175 -0.05 -7.29 1.62
N ILE A 176 -1.19 -6.64 1.73
CA ILE A 176 -1.68 -6.00 2.96
C ILE A 176 -3.08 -6.53 3.32
N PRO A 177 -3.23 -7.84 3.68
CA PRO A 177 -4.52 -8.41 4.00
C PRO A 177 -5.10 -7.82 5.27
N LYS A 178 -6.31 -7.24 5.19
CA LYS A 178 -7.01 -6.64 6.34
C LYS A 178 -7.96 -7.65 6.97
N THR A 179 -7.90 -7.77 8.28
CA THR A 179 -8.91 -8.47 9.09
C THR A 179 -9.00 -7.87 10.50
N VAL A 180 -10.12 -8.13 11.19
CA VAL A 180 -10.32 -7.81 12.62
C VAL A 180 -10.46 -9.08 13.45
N HIS A 181 -10.36 -10.26 12.84
CA HIS A 181 -10.46 -11.57 13.48
C HIS A 181 -9.06 -12.12 13.77
N LYS A 182 -8.78 -12.45 15.02
CA LYS A 182 -7.46 -12.91 15.47
C LYS A 182 -7.00 -14.20 14.75
N ASP A 183 -7.89 -15.15 14.59
CA ASP A 183 -7.64 -16.39 13.86
C ASP A 183 -7.22 -16.16 12.40
N ARG A 184 -7.87 -15.22 11.72
CA ARG A 184 -7.51 -14.83 10.35
C ARG A 184 -6.19 -14.05 10.28
N MET A 185 -5.84 -13.27 11.32
CA MET A 185 -4.51 -12.64 11.41
C MET A 185 -3.42 -13.71 11.43
N ILE A 186 -3.60 -14.74 12.25
CA ILE A 186 -2.66 -15.86 12.33
C ILE A 186 -2.57 -16.60 10.98
N GLN A 187 -3.72 -16.93 10.37
CA GLN A 187 -3.76 -17.60 9.07
C GLN A 187 -3.10 -16.79 7.95
N ASN A 188 -3.30 -15.47 7.92
CA ASN A 188 -2.69 -14.60 6.89
C ASN A 188 -1.16 -14.51 7.03
N PHE A 189 -0.63 -14.78 8.22
CA PHE A 189 0.81 -14.76 8.51
C PHE A 189 1.48 -16.12 8.30
N ASP A 190 0.75 -17.23 8.40
CA ASP A 190 1.20 -18.62 8.22
C ASP A 190 1.25 -19.01 6.71
#